data_f7a80bf2da4b5c7a0085e320e479ad6c
#
_entry.id   f7a80bf2da4b5c7a0085e320e479ad6c
#
_cell.length_a   1.000
_cell.length_b   1.000
_cell.length_c   1.000
_cell.angle_alpha   90.00
_cell.angle_beta   90.00
_cell.angle_gamma   90.00
#
_symmetry.space_group_name_H-M   'P 1'
#
loop_
_entity.id
_entity.type
_entity.pdbx_description
1 polymer ?
#
loop_
_entity_poly.entity_id
_entity_poly.type
_entity_poly.pdbx_seq_one_letter_code
_entity_poly.pdbx_strand_id
1 'polypeptide(L)'
;MKLEHDISVVHTTHPFVIARGGASDHRLIRVRIRDDDGVEGWGEAAPNRFYGETADTALAALARLAPIVEACDPWKLEEVETELNRALRFNGSVKSAISAALHDLIGKRLGVPVYRLWGLDPARAPLSSFTIAIAASDAELRERIAQAATYPVLKIKLGTDRDEQIIRTVRDAAPGKILRVDANAAWSPKHALRMIEVLVECGVEYVEQPVAAHDLDGMRFVRERSTLPVIADESCVVSTDIPRLVGVADGINIKLSKCGGLREALRMIAIARAHGMLVMAGCMIETSLGITAAAHFAPLLDYADFDGAALLADDPYRGATINGGAIAIPEGPGLGVTRR
;
A
#
# COMPACT_ATOMS: atom_id res chain seq x y z
N MET A 1 6.18 26.48 -10.73
CA MET A 1 6.83 25.19 -10.41
C MET A 1 7.28 24.46 -11.65
N LYS A 2 8.23 23.50 -11.54
CA LYS A 2 8.63 22.61 -12.62
C LYS A 2 8.52 21.15 -12.19
N LEU A 3 7.89 20.30 -13.00
CA LEU A 3 7.79 18.87 -12.74
C LEU A 3 8.76 18.12 -13.66
N GLU A 4 9.61 17.30 -13.06
CA GLU A 4 10.53 16.40 -13.75
C GLU A 4 10.29 14.96 -13.27
N HIS A 5 10.64 13.98 -14.09
CA HIS A 5 10.50 12.57 -13.74
C HIS A 5 11.60 11.72 -14.36
N ASP A 6 11.87 10.59 -13.74
CA ASP A 6 12.76 9.56 -14.25
C ASP A 6 12.25 8.16 -13.86
N ILE A 7 12.59 7.16 -14.68
CA ILE A 7 12.29 5.77 -14.41
C ILE A 7 13.41 5.17 -13.55
N SER A 8 13.01 4.45 -12.49
CA SER A 8 13.88 3.59 -11.71
C SER A 8 13.45 2.14 -11.90
N VAL A 9 14.38 1.26 -12.21
CA VAL A 9 14.15 -0.20 -12.18
C VAL A 9 14.75 -0.70 -10.88
N VAL A 10 13.94 -1.37 -10.07
CA VAL A 10 14.35 -1.96 -8.80
C VAL A 10 14.06 -3.46 -8.82
N HIS A 11 14.83 -4.21 -8.05
CA HIS A 11 14.77 -5.67 -8.03
C HIS A 11 14.40 -6.15 -6.63
N THR A 12 13.49 -7.12 -6.57
CA THR A 12 13.21 -7.83 -5.30
C THR A 12 14.27 -8.90 -5.03
N THR A 13 14.59 -9.11 -3.75
CA THR A 13 15.55 -10.14 -3.32
C THR A 13 15.13 -11.54 -3.77
N HIS A 14 13.83 -11.80 -3.80
CA HIS A 14 13.21 -13.02 -4.34
C HIS A 14 12.07 -12.63 -5.29
N PRO A 15 11.70 -13.47 -6.26
CA PRO A 15 10.51 -13.23 -7.07
C PRO A 15 9.29 -13.01 -6.18
N PHE A 16 8.59 -11.88 -6.37
CA PHE A 16 7.39 -11.57 -5.62
C PHE A 16 6.18 -12.13 -6.37
N VAL A 17 5.68 -13.28 -5.89
CA VAL A 17 4.60 -14.04 -6.53
C VAL A 17 3.33 -13.95 -5.68
N ILE A 18 2.24 -13.59 -6.34
CA ILE A 18 0.87 -13.57 -5.80
C ILE A 18 -0.05 -14.43 -6.68
N ALA A 19 -1.33 -14.59 -6.35
CA ALA A 19 -2.30 -15.37 -7.12
C ALA A 19 -2.36 -15.00 -8.62
N ARG A 20 -2.06 -13.74 -8.97
CA ARG A 20 -2.10 -13.21 -10.34
C ARG A 20 -0.76 -13.23 -11.08
N GLY A 21 0.23 -13.95 -10.58
CA GLY A 21 1.58 -14.04 -11.14
C GLY A 21 2.62 -13.28 -10.32
N GLY A 22 3.84 -13.19 -10.84
CA GLY A 22 4.95 -12.56 -10.13
C GLY A 22 5.97 -11.91 -11.05
N ALA A 23 6.84 -11.08 -10.46
CA ALA A 23 7.98 -10.45 -11.10
C ALA A 23 9.11 -10.26 -10.10
N SER A 24 10.33 -10.10 -10.62
CA SER A 24 11.51 -9.69 -9.85
C SER A 24 11.89 -8.24 -10.12
N ASP A 25 11.54 -7.73 -11.30
CA ASP A 25 11.88 -6.39 -11.76
C ASP A 25 10.66 -5.49 -11.71
N HIS A 26 10.80 -4.31 -11.12
CA HIS A 26 9.73 -3.35 -10.97
C HIS A 26 10.16 -1.99 -11.53
N ARG A 27 9.39 -1.47 -12.51
CA ARG A 27 9.63 -0.16 -13.11
C ARG A 27 8.80 0.88 -12.35
N LEU A 28 9.47 1.68 -11.54
CA LEU A 28 8.89 2.77 -10.77
C LEU A 28 9.22 4.11 -11.43
N ILE A 29 8.43 5.13 -11.14
CA ILE A 29 8.67 6.46 -11.67
C ILE A 29 8.82 7.43 -10.50
N ARG A 30 10.00 8.04 -10.38
CA ARG A 30 10.19 9.15 -9.47
C ARG A 30 9.65 10.42 -10.10
N VAL A 31 8.88 11.18 -9.35
CA VAL A 31 8.44 12.54 -9.65
C VAL A 31 9.19 13.50 -8.77
N ARG A 32 9.70 14.59 -9.34
CA ARG A 32 10.33 15.70 -8.66
C ARG A 32 9.61 17.00 -9.06
N ILE A 33 9.15 17.72 -8.07
CA ILE A 33 8.56 19.05 -8.25
C ILE A 33 9.50 20.06 -7.60
N ARG A 34 9.94 21.04 -8.37
CA ARG A 34 10.78 22.13 -7.92
C ARG A 34 10.02 23.44 -8.05
N ASP A 35 10.01 24.24 -6.98
CA ASP A 35 9.43 25.57 -7.00
C ASP A 35 10.42 26.64 -7.51
N ASP A 36 9.94 27.87 -7.55
CA ASP A 36 10.69 29.00 -8.12
C ASP A 36 11.90 29.43 -7.24
N ASP A 37 11.90 29.05 -5.96
CA ASP A 37 13.02 29.27 -5.04
C ASP A 37 13.99 28.08 -4.98
N GLY A 38 13.75 27.04 -5.77
CA GLY A 38 14.62 25.87 -5.91
C GLY A 38 14.40 24.79 -4.87
N VAL A 39 13.37 24.87 -4.02
CA VAL A 39 13.00 23.77 -3.10
C VAL A 39 12.39 22.62 -3.87
N GLU A 40 12.84 21.41 -3.58
CA GLU A 40 12.41 20.21 -4.28
C GLU A 40 11.58 19.29 -3.38
N GLY A 41 10.43 18.84 -3.91
CA GLY A 41 9.66 17.75 -3.34
C GLY A 41 9.73 16.52 -4.24
N TRP A 42 9.74 15.33 -3.62
CA TRP A 42 9.87 14.04 -4.29
C TRP A 42 8.68 13.14 -4.01
N GLY A 43 8.29 12.34 -5.01
CA GLY A 43 7.27 11.31 -4.90
C GLY A 43 7.54 10.17 -5.86
N GLU A 44 6.89 9.03 -5.63
CA GLU A 44 7.07 7.83 -6.42
C GLU A 44 5.75 7.27 -6.90
N ALA A 45 5.68 6.90 -8.18
CA ALA A 45 4.60 6.14 -8.76
C ALA A 45 5.02 4.66 -8.92
N ALA A 46 4.18 3.77 -8.39
CA ALA A 46 4.29 2.33 -8.55
C ALA A 46 3.08 1.81 -9.36
N PRO A 47 3.11 1.93 -10.70
CA PRO A 47 1.98 1.54 -11.55
C PRO A 47 1.74 0.04 -11.48
N ASN A 48 0.46 -0.37 -11.44
CA ASN A 48 0.09 -1.77 -11.33
C ASN A 48 -0.94 -2.16 -12.39
N ARG A 49 -0.67 -3.26 -13.11
CA ARG A 49 -1.49 -3.77 -14.21
C ARG A 49 -2.91 -4.10 -13.82
N PHE A 50 -3.14 -4.51 -12.58
CA PHE A 50 -4.50 -4.81 -12.08
C PHE A 50 -5.40 -3.57 -12.16
N TYR A 51 -4.82 -2.38 -11.94
CA TYR A 51 -5.53 -1.09 -12.04
C TYR A 51 -5.39 -0.44 -13.42
N GLY A 52 -4.90 -1.18 -14.43
CA GLY A 52 -4.75 -0.69 -15.80
C GLY A 52 -3.54 0.20 -16.01
N GLU A 53 -2.57 0.20 -15.09
CA GLU A 53 -1.39 1.04 -15.17
C GLU A 53 -0.12 0.24 -15.44
N THR A 54 0.74 0.79 -16.29
CA THR A 54 2.12 0.37 -16.53
C THR A 54 3.03 1.58 -16.46
N ALA A 55 4.35 1.38 -16.42
CA ALA A 55 5.28 2.51 -16.46
C ALA A 55 5.06 3.40 -17.70
N ASP A 56 4.74 2.81 -18.85
CA ASP A 56 4.54 3.56 -20.08
C ASP A 56 3.23 4.36 -20.06
N THR A 57 2.12 3.80 -19.55
CA THR A 57 0.87 4.55 -19.36
C THR A 57 1.01 5.65 -18.31
N ALA A 58 1.80 5.41 -17.25
CA ALA A 58 2.10 6.40 -16.22
C ALA A 58 2.92 7.57 -16.78
N LEU A 59 3.91 7.33 -17.67
CA LEU A 59 4.64 8.39 -18.37
C LEU A 59 3.70 9.23 -19.25
N ALA A 60 2.80 8.59 -20.01
CA ALA A 60 1.81 9.29 -20.80
C ALA A 60 0.86 10.14 -19.94
N ALA A 61 0.46 9.63 -18.77
CA ALA A 61 -0.33 10.37 -17.80
C ALA A 61 0.45 11.58 -17.24
N LEU A 62 1.73 11.41 -16.88
CA LEU A 62 2.59 12.51 -16.43
C LEU A 62 2.71 13.61 -17.48
N ALA A 63 2.91 13.26 -18.75
CA ALA A 63 2.98 14.25 -19.83
C ALA A 63 1.70 15.10 -19.94
N ARG A 64 0.54 14.50 -19.60
CA ARG A 64 -0.75 15.20 -19.59
C ARG A 64 -0.93 16.05 -18.33
N LEU A 65 -0.46 15.59 -17.17
CA LEU A 65 -0.70 16.21 -15.87
C LEU A 65 0.36 17.27 -15.48
N ALA A 66 1.60 17.13 -15.96
CA ALA A 66 2.69 18.05 -15.61
C ALA A 66 2.38 19.53 -15.90
N PRO A 67 1.82 19.93 -17.06
CA PRO A 67 1.48 21.34 -17.31
C PRO A 67 0.46 21.91 -16.31
N ILE A 68 -0.45 21.06 -15.78
CA ILE A 68 -1.44 21.46 -14.79
C ILE A 68 -0.73 21.76 -13.47
N VAL A 69 0.14 20.84 -13.02
CA VAL A 69 0.92 21.01 -11.80
C VAL A 69 1.79 22.27 -11.88
N GLU A 70 2.46 22.48 -13.01
CA GLU A 70 3.36 23.63 -13.22
C GLU A 70 2.63 24.98 -13.18
N ALA A 71 1.36 25.01 -13.57
CA ALA A 71 0.51 26.21 -13.55
C ALA A 71 -0.16 26.47 -12.20
N CYS A 72 -0.18 25.49 -11.26
CA CYS A 72 -0.85 25.61 -9.99
C CYS A 72 0.04 26.23 -8.91
N ASP A 73 -0.60 26.76 -7.86
CA ASP A 73 0.04 27.15 -6.60
C ASP A 73 0.24 25.89 -5.73
N PRO A 74 1.50 25.55 -5.31
CA PRO A 74 1.76 24.35 -4.50
C PRO A 74 1.01 24.33 -3.16
N TRP A 75 0.62 25.48 -2.62
CA TRP A 75 -0.12 25.58 -1.37
C TRP A 75 -1.59 25.20 -1.49
N LYS A 76 -2.12 25.17 -2.72
CA LYS A 76 -3.53 24.88 -3.00
C LYS A 76 -3.76 23.43 -3.36
N LEU A 77 -3.34 22.51 -2.49
CA LEU A 77 -3.39 21.07 -2.75
C LEU A 77 -4.77 20.56 -3.20
N GLU A 78 -5.87 21.10 -2.63
CA GLU A 78 -7.22 20.72 -3.02
C GLU A 78 -7.53 21.10 -4.48
N GLU A 79 -7.13 22.30 -4.90
CA GLU A 79 -7.31 22.74 -6.29
C GLU A 79 -6.47 21.88 -7.23
N VAL A 80 -5.20 21.60 -6.87
CA VAL A 80 -4.31 20.75 -7.68
C VAL A 80 -4.94 19.37 -7.88
N GLU A 81 -5.32 18.68 -6.81
CA GLU A 81 -5.93 17.34 -6.89
C GLU A 81 -7.25 17.36 -7.70
N THR A 82 -8.05 18.41 -7.54
CA THR A 82 -9.30 18.58 -8.31
C THR A 82 -9.02 18.71 -9.80
N GLU A 83 -8.05 19.55 -10.19
CA GLU A 83 -7.68 19.72 -11.61
C GLU A 83 -7.05 18.46 -12.19
N LEU A 84 -6.20 17.74 -11.43
CA LEU A 84 -5.67 16.45 -11.86
C LEU A 84 -6.79 15.42 -12.11
N ASN A 85 -7.78 15.36 -11.22
CA ASN A 85 -8.92 14.44 -11.35
C ASN A 85 -9.84 14.81 -12.51
N ARG A 86 -10.02 16.12 -12.78
CA ARG A 86 -10.79 16.62 -13.93
C ARG A 86 -10.08 16.32 -15.25
N ALA A 87 -8.76 16.49 -15.29
CA ALA A 87 -7.96 16.30 -16.51
C ALA A 87 -7.80 14.85 -16.95
N LEU A 88 -7.69 13.94 -15.97
CA LEU A 88 -7.48 12.53 -16.24
C LEU A 88 -8.11 11.68 -15.14
N ARG A 89 -9.07 10.83 -15.51
CA ARG A 89 -9.68 9.87 -14.60
C ARG A 89 -8.69 8.71 -14.31
N PHE A 90 -8.79 8.08 -13.15
CA PHE A 90 -7.88 7.01 -12.71
C PHE A 90 -6.41 7.47 -12.61
N ASN A 91 -5.45 6.62 -12.97
CA ASN A 91 -4.01 6.90 -12.89
C ASN A 91 -3.56 7.26 -11.47
N GLY A 92 -3.97 6.43 -10.52
CA GLY A 92 -3.73 6.64 -9.08
C GLY A 92 -2.26 6.71 -8.74
N SER A 93 -1.41 5.89 -9.37
CA SER A 93 0.03 5.87 -9.08
C SER A 93 0.70 7.22 -9.39
N VAL A 94 0.39 7.81 -10.53
CA VAL A 94 0.96 9.11 -10.94
C VAL A 94 0.48 10.25 -10.06
N LYS A 95 -0.83 10.29 -9.76
CA LYS A 95 -1.41 11.31 -8.88
C LYS A 95 -0.84 11.20 -7.47
N SER A 96 -0.63 9.97 -6.99
CA SER A 96 0.03 9.72 -5.71
C SER A 96 1.45 10.26 -5.66
N ALA A 97 2.23 10.04 -6.72
CA ALA A 97 3.57 10.59 -6.83
C ALA A 97 3.58 12.13 -6.80
N ILE A 98 2.65 12.77 -7.54
CA ILE A 98 2.49 14.22 -7.53
C ILE A 98 2.07 14.71 -6.14
N SER A 99 1.08 14.08 -5.52
CA SER A 99 0.61 14.41 -4.17
C SER A 99 1.73 14.29 -3.13
N ALA A 100 2.50 13.20 -3.16
CA ALA A 100 3.64 12.99 -2.28
C ALA A 100 4.72 14.07 -2.47
N ALA A 101 5.07 14.39 -3.72
CA ALA A 101 6.05 15.42 -4.03
C ALA A 101 5.61 16.82 -3.55
N LEU A 102 4.33 17.16 -3.69
CA LEU A 102 3.81 18.44 -3.18
C LEU A 102 3.81 18.50 -1.65
N HIS A 103 3.46 17.43 -0.95
CA HIS A 103 3.54 17.38 0.51
C HIS A 103 4.98 17.44 1.00
N ASP A 104 5.91 16.77 0.31
CA ASP A 104 7.34 16.85 0.61
C ASP A 104 7.87 18.28 0.45
N LEU A 105 7.52 18.95 -0.64
CA LEU A 105 7.85 20.35 -0.90
C LEU A 105 7.33 21.28 0.20
N ILE A 106 6.04 21.16 0.54
CA ILE A 106 5.42 21.99 1.59
C ILE A 106 6.06 21.73 2.95
N GLY A 107 6.26 20.47 3.33
CA GLY A 107 6.92 20.12 4.59
C GLY A 107 8.34 20.70 4.68
N LYS A 108 9.11 20.66 3.59
CA LYS A 108 10.44 21.26 3.49
C LYS A 108 10.38 22.78 3.59
N ARG A 109 9.41 23.45 2.97
CA ARG A 109 9.17 24.89 3.09
C ARG A 109 8.86 25.31 4.52
N LEU A 110 8.09 24.52 5.24
CA LEU A 110 7.71 24.80 6.63
C LEU A 110 8.75 24.31 7.64
N GLY A 111 9.76 23.55 7.21
CA GLY A 111 10.79 22.98 8.09
C GLY A 111 10.26 21.86 8.99
N VAL A 112 9.17 21.17 8.63
CA VAL A 112 8.54 20.12 9.44
C VAL A 112 8.28 18.85 8.64
N PRO A 113 8.30 17.66 9.27
CA PRO A 113 7.87 16.42 8.61
C PRO A 113 6.37 16.41 8.34
N VAL A 114 5.95 15.70 7.28
CA VAL A 114 4.55 15.68 6.81
C VAL A 114 3.57 15.24 7.88
N TYR A 115 3.88 14.24 8.71
CA TYR A 115 2.98 13.80 9.79
C TYR A 115 2.66 14.93 10.80
N ARG A 116 3.57 15.90 11.01
CA ARG A 116 3.32 17.07 11.87
C ARG A 116 2.32 18.05 11.27
N LEU A 117 2.24 18.14 9.93
CA LEU A 117 1.20 18.95 9.26
C LEU A 117 -0.21 18.47 9.60
N TRP A 118 -0.34 17.18 9.96
CA TRP A 118 -1.60 16.56 10.34
C TRP A 118 -1.78 16.36 11.84
N GLY A 119 -0.82 16.86 12.65
CA GLY A 119 -0.86 16.75 14.11
C GLY A 119 -0.75 15.31 14.64
N LEU A 120 -0.03 14.44 13.92
CA LEU A 120 0.09 13.02 14.25
C LEU A 120 1.32 12.73 15.11
N ASP A 121 1.19 11.74 15.98
CA ASP A 121 2.27 11.17 16.78
C ASP A 121 2.77 9.88 16.12
N PRO A 122 4.00 9.83 15.57
CA PRO A 122 4.54 8.66 14.90
C PRO A 122 4.65 7.42 15.80
N ALA A 123 4.73 7.59 17.12
CA ALA A 123 4.78 6.48 18.07
C ALA A 123 3.47 5.66 18.11
N ARG A 124 2.38 6.16 17.55
CA ARG A 124 1.09 5.46 17.47
C ARG A 124 0.94 4.58 16.21
N ALA A 125 1.96 4.52 15.34
CA ALA A 125 1.92 3.66 14.18
C ALA A 125 1.82 2.17 14.60
N PRO A 126 0.93 1.37 13.98
CA PRO A 126 0.85 -0.06 14.27
C PRO A 126 2.08 -0.78 13.71
N LEU A 127 2.28 -2.04 14.14
CA LEU A 127 3.31 -2.87 13.53
C LEU A 127 2.95 -3.19 12.07
N SER A 128 3.92 -3.01 11.17
CA SER A 128 3.83 -3.49 9.79
C SER A 128 4.01 -5.01 9.74
N SER A 129 3.22 -5.67 8.91
CA SER A 129 3.48 -7.06 8.53
C SER A 129 4.71 -7.17 7.61
N PHE A 130 5.25 -8.38 7.53
CA PHE A 130 6.20 -8.78 6.50
C PHE A 130 5.56 -9.84 5.62
N THR A 131 5.60 -9.64 4.30
CA THR A 131 4.90 -10.48 3.33
C THR A 131 5.70 -11.72 2.98
N ILE A 132 5.07 -12.87 3.14
CA ILE A 132 5.53 -14.15 2.60
C ILE A 132 4.77 -14.38 1.29
N ALA A 133 5.45 -14.14 0.18
CA ALA A 133 4.93 -14.38 -1.16
C ALA A 133 4.78 -15.89 -1.42
N ILE A 134 3.96 -16.27 -2.42
CA ILE A 134 3.74 -17.67 -2.79
C ILE A 134 5.07 -18.31 -3.18
N ALA A 135 5.42 -19.40 -2.49
CA ALA A 135 6.63 -20.17 -2.74
C ALA A 135 6.32 -21.40 -3.61
N ALA A 136 7.29 -21.82 -4.43
CA ALA A 136 7.14 -22.98 -5.30
C ALA A 136 7.13 -24.31 -4.53
N SER A 137 7.72 -24.35 -3.33
CA SER A 137 7.80 -25.53 -2.48
C SER A 137 7.71 -25.19 -0.99
N ASP A 138 7.43 -26.20 -0.16
CA ASP A 138 7.41 -26.03 1.30
C ASP A 138 8.81 -25.74 1.86
N ALA A 139 9.86 -26.24 1.22
CA ALA A 139 11.24 -25.96 1.61
C ALA A 139 11.55 -24.45 1.43
N GLU A 140 11.22 -23.89 0.27
CA GLU A 140 11.35 -22.46 -0.01
C GLU A 140 10.48 -21.61 0.92
N LEU A 141 9.24 -22.06 1.18
CA LEU A 141 8.33 -21.38 2.12
C LEU A 141 8.95 -21.29 3.52
N ARG A 142 9.51 -22.39 4.04
CA ARG A 142 10.18 -22.42 5.36
C ARG A 142 11.42 -21.53 5.38
N GLU A 143 12.18 -21.48 4.30
CA GLU A 143 13.33 -20.56 4.17
C GLU A 143 12.88 -19.09 4.26
N ARG A 144 11.84 -18.68 3.52
CA ARG A 144 11.30 -17.32 3.56
C ARG A 144 10.77 -16.97 4.96
N ILE A 145 10.13 -17.91 5.65
CA ILE A 145 9.66 -17.70 7.03
C ILE A 145 10.85 -17.50 7.97
N ALA A 146 11.93 -18.27 7.79
CA ALA A 146 13.15 -18.13 8.61
C ALA A 146 13.83 -16.77 8.38
N GLN A 147 13.86 -16.26 7.15
CA GLN A 147 14.37 -14.92 6.83
C GLN A 147 13.53 -13.81 7.51
N ALA A 148 12.22 -14.04 7.71
CA ALA A 148 11.33 -13.15 8.41
C ALA A 148 11.29 -13.34 9.94
N ALA A 149 12.30 -14.00 10.54
CA ALA A 149 12.30 -14.38 11.96
C ALA A 149 12.12 -13.19 12.91
N THR A 150 12.65 -12.02 12.59
CA THR A 150 12.57 -10.80 13.41
C THR A 150 11.21 -10.11 13.37
N TYR A 151 10.36 -10.43 12.40
CA TYR A 151 9.03 -9.80 12.25
C TYR A 151 7.98 -10.55 13.07
N PRO A 152 7.26 -9.91 14.01
CA PRO A 152 6.22 -10.56 14.80
C PRO A 152 4.92 -10.83 14.03
N VAL A 153 4.72 -10.12 12.92
CA VAL A 153 3.52 -10.18 12.07
C VAL A 153 3.91 -10.61 10.67
N LEU A 154 3.30 -11.69 10.17
CA LEU A 154 3.48 -12.16 8.80
C LEU A 154 2.20 -12.02 7.99
N LYS A 155 2.28 -11.49 6.76
CA LYS A 155 1.20 -11.49 5.78
C LYS A 155 1.46 -12.59 4.75
N ILE A 156 0.53 -13.52 4.62
CA ILE A 156 0.68 -14.72 3.78
C ILE A 156 -0.14 -14.55 2.51
N LYS A 157 0.52 -14.61 1.35
CA LYS A 157 -0.16 -14.61 0.07
C LYS A 157 -0.70 -16.01 -0.25
N LEU A 158 -2.00 -16.07 -0.52
CA LEU A 158 -2.75 -17.26 -0.90
C LEU A 158 -3.40 -17.05 -2.29
N GLY A 159 -4.24 -17.99 -2.72
CA GLY A 159 -4.91 -17.97 -4.02
C GLY A 159 -4.38 -19.04 -4.97
N THR A 160 -3.97 -20.18 -4.43
CA THR A 160 -3.51 -21.37 -5.15
C THR A 160 -4.33 -22.58 -4.74
N ASP A 161 -4.08 -23.72 -5.36
CA ASP A 161 -4.62 -25.04 -4.96
C ASP A 161 -3.96 -25.62 -3.69
N ARG A 162 -2.88 -24.98 -3.19
CA ARG A 162 -2.11 -25.39 -2.01
C ARG A 162 -2.37 -24.52 -0.77
N ASP A 163 -3.37 -23.67 -0.79
CA ASP A 163 -3.58 -22.63 0.23
C ASP A 163 -3.68 -23.20 1.66
N GLU A 164 -4.42 -24.30 1.86
CA GLU A 164 -4.49 -24.98 3.16
C GLU A 164 -3.12 -25.49 3.61
N GLN A 165 -2.37 -26.14 2.71
CA GLN A 165 -1.02 -26.63 3.00
C GLN A 165 -0.08 -25.47 3.36
N ILE A 166 -0.14 -24.35 2.60
CA ILE A 166 0.69 -23.17 2.82
C ILE A 166 0.44 -22.63 4.23
N ILE A 167 -0.82 -22.36 4.61
CA ILE A 167 -1.09 -21.70 5.90
C ILE A 167 -0.78 -22.63 7.10
N ARG A 168 -1.03 -23.94 6.99
CA ARG A 168 -0.64 -24.90 8.02
C ARG A 168 0.88 -24.99 8.15
N THR A 169 1.63 -25.02 7.04
CA THR A 169 3.10 -24.98 7.05
C THR A 169 3.64 -23.71 7.70
N VAL A 170 3.01 -22.55 7.43
CA VAL A 170 3.41 -21.29 8.05
C VAL A 170 3.16 -21.33 9.56
N ARG A 171 1.98 -21.81 9.99
CA ARG A 171 1.67 -21.89 11.43
C ARG A 171 2.63 -22.83 12.17
N ASP A 172 2.97 -23.97 11.56
CA ASP A 172 3.94 -24.92 12.14
C ASP A 172 5.35 -24.31 12.26
N ALA A 173 5.79 -23.58 11.22
CA ALA A 173 7.11 -22.98 11.20
C ALA A 173 7.21 -21.69 12.04
N ALA A 174 6.08 -21.04 12.34
CA ALA A 174 6.00 -19.76 13.06
C ALA A 174 4.88 -19.74 14.11
N PRO A 175 4.90 -20.61 15.14
CA PRO A 175 3.76 -20.83 16.05
C PRO A 175 3.40 -19.60 16.88
N GLY A 176 4.35 -18.72 17.16
CA GLY A 176 4.13 -17.52 18.01
C GLY A 176 3.85 -16.23 17.23
N LYS A 177 3.81 -16.27 15.89
CA LYS A 177 3.60 -15.05 15.10
C LYS A 177 2.13 -14.76 14.84
N ILE A 178 1.80 -13.47 14.74
CA ILE A 178 0.51 -13.01 14.22
C ILE A 178 0.49 -13.29 12.71
N LEU A 179 -0.56 -13.93 12.22
CA LEU A 179 -0.73 -14.23 10.81
C LEU A 179 -1.87 -13.43 10.22
N ARG A 180 -1.64 -12.83 9.07
CA ARG A 180 -2.61 -12.14 8.22
C ARG A 180 -2.61 -12.80 6.85
N VAL A 181 -3.73 -12.84 6.18
CA VAL A 181 -3.86 -13.52 4.89
C VAL A 181 -4.40 -12.57 3.83
N ASP A 182 -3.81 -12.63 2.64
CA ASP A 182 -4.29 -11.95 1.46
C ASP A 182 -4.49 -12.99 0.33
N ALA A 183 -5.75 -13.17 -0.07
CA ALA A 183 -6.12 -14.09 -1.13
C ALA A 183 -6.07 -13.44 -2.53
N ASN A 184 -5.81 -12.15 -2.62
CA ASN A 184 -5.72 -11.38 -3.87
C ASN A 184 -6.87 -11.65 -4.85
N ALA A 185 -8.11 -11.71 -4.34
CA ALA A 185 -9.33 -11.90 -5.12
C ALA A 185 -9.46 -13.26 -5.83
N ALA A 186 -8.74 -14.29 -5.35
CA ALA A 186 -8.63 -15.56 -6.07
C ALA A 186 -9.76 -16.56 -5.76
N TRP A 187 -10.49 -16.41 -4.64
CA TRP A 187 -11.46 -17.42 -4.22
C TRP A 187 -12.86 -17.14 -4.72
N SER A 188 -13.64 -18.21 -4.91
CA SER A 188 -15.10 -18.10 -4.97
C SER A 188 -15.67 -17.93 -3.55
N PRO A 189 -16.86 -17.35 -3.37
CA PRO A 189 -17.43 -17.13 -2.02
C PRO A 189 -17.55 -18.41 -1.20
N LYS A 190 -17.92 -19.55 -1.83
CA LYS A 190 -18.00 -20.85 -1.14
C LYS A 190 -16.62 -21.40 -0.75
N HIS A 191 -15.62 -21.17 -1.59
CA HIS A 191 -14.25 -21.59 -1.27
C HIS A 191 -13.68 -20.72 -0.14
N ALA A 192 -13.93 -19.42 -0.18
CA ALA A 192 -13.52 -18.49 0.87
C ALA A 192 -14.02 -18.93 2.26
N LEU A 193 -15.29 -19.36 2.39
CA LEU A 193 -15.81 -19.85 3.67
C LEU A 193 -15.08 -21.09 4.17
N ARG A 194 -14.81 -22.08 3.28
CA ARG A 194 -14.03 -23.26 3.69
C ARG A 194 -12.61 -22.90 4.11
N MET A 195 -11.98 -21.98 3.39
CA MET A 195 -10.64 -21.49 3.78
C MET A 195 -10.65 -20.75 5.10
N ILE A 196 -11.69 -19.94 5.36
CA ILE A 196 -11.81 -19.20 6.64
C ILE A 196 -11.85 -20.17 7.84
N GLU A 197 -12.50 -21.33 7.73
CA GLU A 197 -12.47 -22.35 8.80
C GLU A 197 -11.02 -22.77 9.10
N VAL A 198 -10.23 -23.05 8.07
CA VAL A 198 -8.81 -23.41 8.21
C VAL A 198 -7.98 -22.24 8.76
N LEU A 199 -8.26 -21.01 8.30
CA LEU A 199 -7.57 -19.80 8.78
C LEU A 199 -7.83 -19.55 10.28
N VAL A 200 -9.06 -19.80 10.76
CA VAL A 200 -9.42 -19.73 12.17
C VAL A 200 -8.64 -20.77 12.98
N GLU A 201 -8.58 -22.02 12.54
CA GLU A 201 -7.77 -23.06 13.18
C GLU A 201 -6.29 -22.68 13.26
N CYS A 202 -5.78 -21.99 12.23
CA CYS A 202 -4.42 -21.50 12.20
C CYS A 202 -4.22 -20.17 12.97
N GLY A 203 -5.25 -19.60 13.60
CA GLY A 203 -5.16 -18.36 14.39
C GLY A 203 -4.80 -17.14 13.55
N VAL A 204 -5.37 -17.02 12.34
CA VAL A 204 -5.22 -15.86 11.47
C VAL A 204 -6.03 -14.68 12.01
N GLU A 205 -5.49 -13.45 11.91
CA GLU A 205 -6.10 -12.24 12.45
C GLU A 205 -7.22 -11.68 11.54
N TYR A 206 -7.02 -11.68 10.23
CA TYR A 206 -8.01 -11.26 9.23
C TYR A 206 -7.73 -11.88 7.86
N VAL A 207 -8.72 -11.82 6.97
CA VAL A 207 -8.56 -12.16 5.54
C VAL A 207 -8.77 -10.92 4.68
N GLU A 208 -7.79 -10.64 3.79
CA GLU A 208 -7.84 -9.55 2.83
C GLU A 208 -8.29 -10.07 1.46
N GLN A 209 -9.21 -9.34 0.84
CA GLN A 209 -9.78 -9.55 -0.49
C GLN A 209 -9.96 -11.03 -0.89
N PRO A 210 -10.86 -11.76 -0.21
CA PRO A 210 -11.05 -13.18 -0.48
C PRO A 210 -11.64 -13.46 -1.88
N VAL A 211 -12.55 -12.60 -2.37
CA VAL A 211 -13.29 -12.80 -3.61
C VAL A 211 -13.00 -11.70 -4.63
N ALA A 212 -13.43 -11.90 -5.89
CA ALA A 212 -13.22 -10.95 -6.98
C ALA A 212 -13.69 -9.52 -6.62
N ALA A 213 -12.92 -8.51 -7.03
CA ALA A 213 -13.12 -7.12 -6.63
C ALA A 213 -14.51 -6.55 -6.95
N HIS A 214 -15.14 -7.03 -8.02
CA HIS A 214 -16.48 -6.60 -8.46
C HIS A 214 -17.63 -7.40 -7.82
N ASP A 215 -17.32 -8.53 -7.15
CA ASP A 215 -18.31 -9.41 -6.52
C ASP A 215 -18.62 -8.94 -5.08
N LEU A 216 -19.32 -7.82 -4.97
CA LEU A 216 -19.70 -7.26 -3.67
C LEU A 216 -20.73 -8.12 -2.93
N ASP A 217 -21.59 -8.82 -3.64
CA ASP A 217 -22.56 -9.74 -3.03
C ASP A 217 -21.86 -10.99 -2.48
N GLY A 218 -20.88 -11.53 -3.23
CA GLY A 218 -20.02 -12.60 -2.74
C GLY A 218 -19.19 -12.18 -1.54
N MET A 219 -18.67 -10.95 -1.53
CA MET A 219 -17.93 -10.39 -0.39
C MET A 219 -18.83 -10.28 0.85
N ARG A 220 -20.05 -9.72 0.70
CA ARG A 220 -21.06 -9.65 1.77
C ARG A 220 -21.41 -11.05 2.29
N PHE A 221 -21.64 -12.01 1.39
CA PHE A 221 -21.96 -13.40 1.75
C PHE A 221 -20.84 -14.02 2.62
N VAL A 222 -19.58 -13.75 2.28
CA VAL A 222 -18.41 -14.23 3.05
C VAL A 222 -18.36 -13.50 4.41
N ARG A 223 -18.43 -12.16 4.41
CA ARG A 223 -18.34 -11.34 5.62
C ARG A 223 -19.39 -11.72 6.66
N GLU A 224 -20.66 -11.90 6.25
CA GLU A 224 -21.75 -12.24 7.17
C GLU A 224 -21.60 -13.61 7.86
N ARG A 225 -20.78 -14.50 7.27
CA ARG A 225 -20.56 -15.87 7.76
C ARG A 225 -19.16 -16.09 8.30
N SER A 226 -18.29 -15.14 8.10
CA SER A 226 -16.90 -15.17 8.58
C SER A 226 -16.84 -14.80 10.07
N THR A 227 -16.05 -15.53 10.83
CA THR A 227 -15.64 -15.15 12.20
C THR A 227 -14.37 -14.28 12.19
N LEU A 228 -13.67 -14.21 11.04
CA LEU A 228 -12.52 -13.33 10.83
C LEU A 228 -12.99 -12.03 10.17
N PRO A 229 -12.41 -10.88 10.52
CA PRO A 229 -12.61 -9.65 9.78
C PRO A 229 -12.25 -9.82 8.30
N VAL A 230 -13.07 -9.25 7.41
CA VAL A 230 -12.84 -9.23 5.96
C VAL A 230 -12.42 -7.83 5.55
N ILE A 231 -11.23 -7.68 4.98
CA ILE A 231 -10.66 -6.39 4.55
C ILE A 231 -10.74 -6.29 3.02
N ALA A 232 -11.33 -5.20 2.52
CA ALA A 232 -11.41 -4.91 1.09
C ALA A 232 -10.15 -4.19 0.59
N ASP A 233 -9.43 -4.77 -0.37
CA ASP A 233 -8.29 -4.16 -1.06
C ASP A 233 -8.67 -3.72 -2.48
N GLU A 234 -8.79 -4.66 -3.40
CA GLU A 234 -9.10 -4.37 -4.80
C GLU A 234 -10.52 -3.83 -5.00
N SER A 235 -11.43 -4.10 -4.08
CA SER A 235 -12.80 -3.54 -4.09
C SER A 235 -12.88 -2.09 -3.58
N CYS A 236 -11.81 -1.56 -2.99
CA CYS A 236 -11.73 -0.20 -2.43
C CYS A 236 -10.54 0.55 -3.03
N VAL A 237 -10.78 1.40 -4.01
CA VAL A 237 -9.74 2.17 -4.69
C VAL A 237 -9.67 3.59 -4.17
N VAL A 238 -10.82 4.27 -4.06
CA VAL A 238 -10.95 5.67 -3.66
C VAL A 238 -12.03 5.86 -2.59
N SER A 239 -12.10 7.03 -2.00
CA SER A 239 -13.03 7.37 -0.91
C SER A 239 -14.51 7.14 -1.28
N THR A 240 -14.89 7.36 -2.53
CA THR A 240 -16.26 7.15 -3.03
C THR A 240 -16.66 5.67 -3.12
N ASP A 241 -15.73 4.75 -2.99
CA ASP A 241 -16.02 3.31 -2.94
C ASP A 241 -16.51 2.87 -1.55
N ILE A 242 -16.12 3.58 -0.49
CA ILE A 242 -16.35 3.16 0.89
C ILE A 242 -17.85 3.02 1.24
N PRO A 243 -18.75 3.96 0.86
CA PRO A 243 -20.17 3.83 1.21
C PRO A 243 -20.82 2.53 0.72
N ARG A 244 -20.40 2.00 -0.45
CA ARG A 244 -20.94 0.73 -0.98
C ARG A 244 -20.34 -0.51 -0.29
N LEU A 245 -19.25 -0.35 0.46
CA LEU A 245 -18.58 -1.41 1.21
C LEU A 245 -19.11 -1.55 2.65
N VAL A 246 -19.90 -0.60 3.12
CA VAL A 246 -20.56 -0.68 4.44
C VAL A 246 -21.48 -1.90 4.48
N GLY A 247 -21.23 -2.82 5.43
CA GLY A 247 -21.92 -4.11 5.50
C GLY A 247 -21.45 -5.17 4.49
N VAL A 248 -20.46 -4.83 3.65
CA VAL A 248 -19.84 -5.74 2.66
C VAL A 248 -18.48 -6.22 3.13
N ALA A 249 -17.72 -5.34 3.78
CA ALA A 249 -16.44 -5.64 4.41
C ALA A 249 -16.38 -5.04 5.82
N ASP A 250 -15.48 -5.54 6.67
CA ASP A 250 -15.25 -5.01 8.02
C ASP A 250 -14.21 -3.89 8.02
N GLY A 251 -13.39 -3.81 6.97
CA GLY A 251 -12.36 -2.81 6.82
C GLY A 251 -11.93 -2.61 5.37
N ILE A 252 -11.05 -1.64 5.18
CA ILE A 252 -10.47 -1.28 3.88
C ILE A 252 -8.96 -1.30 3.94
N ASN A 253 -8.30 -1.62 2.82
CA ASN A 253 -6.87 -1.45 2.63
C ASN A 253 -6.60 -0.28 1.68
N ILE A 254 -5.98 0.78 2.18
CA ILE A 254 -5.57 1.96 1.44
C ILE A 254 -4.18 1.72 0.86
N LYS A 255 -3.99 2.00 -0.44
CA LYS A 255 -2.67 2.07 -1.07
C LYS A 255 -2.57 3.38 -1.84
N LEU A 256 -1.51 4.14 -1.61
CA LEU A 256 -1.34 5.44 -2.27
C LEU A 256 -1.40 5.32 -3.78
N SER A 257 -0.73 4.31 -4.34
CA SER A 257 -0.73 4.02 -5.79
C SER A 257 -2.11 3.67 -6.35
N LYS A 258 -3.09 3.27 -5.50
CA LYS A 258 -4.49 3.09 -5.90
C LYS A 258 -5.25 4.40 -5.82
N CYS A 259 -5.25 5.02 -4.63
CA CYS A 259 -6.17 6.09 -4.30
C CYS A 259 -5.78 7.45 -4.91
N GLY A 260 -4.52 7.63 -5.29
CA GLY A 260 -4.09 8.84 -5.97
C GLY A 260 -3.51 9.92 -5.08
N GLY A 261 -3.23 9.63 -3.80
CA GLY A 261 -2.44 10.53 -2.99
C GLY A 261 -2.80 10.62 -1.50
N LEU A 262 -2.02 11.41 -0.78
CA LEU A 262 -2.06 11.50 0.67
C LEU A 262 -3.39 12.10 1.18
N ARG A 263 -3.91 13.12 0.53
CA ARG A 263 -5.18 13.75 0.93
C ARG A 263 -6.36 12.81 0.70
N GLU A 264 -6.35 12.05 -0.41
CA GLU A 264 -7.36 11.03 -0.66
C GLU A 264 -7.28 9.91 0.38
N ALA A 265 -6.09 9.48 0.77
CA ALA A 265 -5.90 8.51 1.86
C ALA A 265 -6.51 9.03 3.18
N LEU A 266 -6.28 10.29 3.55
CA LEU A 266 -6.89 10.89 4.73
C LEU A 266 -8.43 10.97 4.63
N ARG A 267 -8.99 11.28 3.45
CA ARG A 267 -10.45 11.22 3.21
C ARG A 267 -10.99 9.81 3.39
N MET A 268 -10.29 8.81 2.83
CA MET A 268 -10.67 7.40 2.99
C MET A 268 -10.68 6.99 4.46
N ILE A 269 -9.65 7.36 5.22
CA ILE A 269 -9.56 7.09 6.67
C ILE A 269 -10.75 7.70 7.40
N ALA A 270 -11.03 8.99 7.16
CA ALA A 270 -12.13 9.69 7.84
C ALA A 270 -13.49 9.07 7.55
N ILE A 271 -13.77 8.70 6.29
CA ILE A 271 -15.03 8.08 5.89
C ILE A 271 -15.14 6.67 6.47
N ALA A 272 -14.10 5.84 6.39
CA ALA A 272 -14.11 4.50 6.95
C ALA A 272 -14.36 4.54 8.47
N ARG A 273 -13.68 5.43 9.20
CA ARG A 273 -13.89 5.63 10.65
C ARG A 273 -15.31 6.08 10.98
N ALA A 274 -15.90 6.98 10.18
CA ALA A 274 -17.29 7.42 10.37
C ALA A 274 -18.30 6.26 10.24
N HIS A 275 -17.96 5.22 9.48
CA HIS A 275 -18.76 4.00 9.32
C HIS A 275 -18.32 2.85 10.25
N GLY A 276 -17.41 3.08 11.19
CA GLY A 276 -16.92 2.07 12.14
C GLY A 276 -16.09 0.96 11.49
N MET A 277 -15.53 1.21 10.30
CA MET A 277 -14.71 0.24 9.57
C MET A 277 -13.26 0.26 10.05
N LEU A 278 -12.61 -0.90 10.02
CA LEU A 278 -11.18 -1.06 10.22
C LEU A 278 -10.42 -0.40 9.06
N VAL A 279 -9.28 0.20 9.37
CA VAL A 279 -8.45 0.88 8.37
C VAL A 279 -7.07 0.26 8.34
N MET A 280 -6.74 -0.31 7.21
CA MET A 280 -5.43 -0.80 6.88
C MET A 280 -4.81 0.07 5.79
N ALA A 281 -3.49 0.22 5.79
CA ALA A 281 -2.78 0.64 4.60
C ALA A 281 -1.69 -0.36 4.23
N GLY A 282 -1.61 -0.62 2.94
CA GLY A 282 -0.59 -1.45 2.30
C GLY A 282 0.20 -0.68 1.25
N CYS A 283 1.06 -1.41 0.56
CA CYS A 283 1.89 -0.88 -0.52
C CYS A 283 1.85 -1.80 -1.76
N MET A 284 2.46 -1.34 -2.83
CA MET A 284 2.98 -2.16 -3.92
C MET A 284 4.44 -2.51 -3.62
N ILE A 285 5.18 -3.06 -4.58
CA ILE A 285 6.64 -3.03 -4.51
C ILE A 285 7.05 -1.59 -4.80
N GLU A 286 7.52 -0.93 -3.76
CA GLU A 286 7.85 0.50 -3.73
C GLU A 286 9.20 0.69 -3.04
N THR A 287 9.93 1.75 -3.41
CA THR A 287 11.16 2.12 -2.70
C THR A 287 10.84 2.80 -1.36
N SER A 288 11.88 3.06 -0.56
CA SER A 288 11.71 3.86 0.65
C SER A 288 11.06 5.24 0.38
N LEU A 289 11.06 5.75 -0.85
CA LEU A 289 10.38 7.00 -1.19
C LEU A 289 8.85 6.84 -1.12
N GLY A 290 8.29 5.83 -1.81
CA GLY A 290 6.85 5.55 -1.78
C GLY A 290 6.38 5.09 -0.40
N ILE A 291 7.12 4.16 0.21
CA ILE A 291 6.82 3.65 1.56
C ILE A 291 6.81 4.77 2.61
N THR A 292 7.77 5.70 2.55
CA THR A 292 7.80 6.81 3.51
C THR A 292 6.60 7.73 3.36
N ALA A 293 6.15 8.01 2.14
CA ALA A 293 4.95 8.81 1.94
C ALA A 293 3.72 8.17 2.64
N ALA A 294 3.55 6.86 2.54
CA ALA A 294 2.48 6.15 3.23
C ALA A 294 2.70 6.10 4.76
N ALA A 295 3.93 5.94 5.22
CA ALA A 295 4.25 5.87 6.64
C ALA A 295 3.83 7.12 7.42
N HIS A 296 3.79 8.31 6.79
CA HIS A 296 3.39 9.55 7.45
C HIS A 296 1.96 9.55 8.02
N PHE A 297 1.04 8.77 7.46
CA PHE A 297 -0.30 8.61 8.04
C PHE A 297 -0.51 7.29 8.82
N ALA A 298 0.55 6.48 8.99
CA ALA A 298 0.48 5.23 9.74
C ALA A 298 -0.13 5.36 11.14
N PRO A 299 0.07 6.47 11.90
CA PRO A 299 -0.56 6.65 13.21
C PRO A 299 -2.09 6.62 13.23
N LEU A 300 -2.75 6.71 12.07
CA LEU A 300 -4.22 6.68 11.92
C LEU A 300 -4.77 5.27 11.63
N LEU A 301 -3.91 4.27 11.45
CA LEU A 301 -4.26 2.94 10.99
C LEU A 301 -4.49 1.96 12.15
N ASP A 302 -5.28 0.91 11.90
CA ASP A 302 -5.34 -0.30 12.74
C ASP A 302 -4.27 -1.30 12.30
N TYR A 303 -4.02 -1.40 10.98
CA TYR A 303 -3.09 -2.35 10.38
C TYR A 303 -2.18 -1.67 9.35
N ALA A 304 -0.92 -2.06 9.31
CA ALA A 304 0.03 -1.61 8.30
C ALA A 304 0.70 -2.80 7.61
N ASP A 305 1.05 -2.60 6.32
CA ASP A 305 1.73 -3.56 5.45
C ASP A 305 2.68 -2.77 4.50
N PHE A 306 3.78 -2.25 5.07
CA PHE A 306 4.70 -1.31 4.42
C PHE A 306 6.07 -1.92 4.12
N ASP A 307 6.11 -3.22 3.89
CA ASP A 307 7.34 -3.97 3.67
C ASP A 307 7.91 -3.88 2.24
N GLY A 308 7.23 -3.17 1.32
CA GLY A 308 7.66 -3.09 -0.08
C GLY A 308 9.14 -2.76 -0.27
N ALA A 309 9.67 -1.77 0.47
CA ALA A 309 11.09 -1.42 0.43
C ALA A 309 12.00 -2.47 1.08
N ALA A 310 11.52 -3.19 2.09
CA ALA A 310 12.29 -4.26 2.74
C ALA A 310 12.46 -5.52 1.86
N LEU A 311 11.62 -5.66 0.84
CA LEU A 311 11.70 -6.74 -0.14
C LEU A 311 12.69 -6.44 -1.27
N LEU A 312 13.20 -5.21 -1.40
CA LEU A 312 14.12 -4.80 -2.45
C LEU A 312 15.59 -5.17 -2.12
N ALA A 313 16.31 -5.59 -3.16
CA ALA A 313 17.74 -5.77 -3.09
C ALA A 313 18.54 -4.46 -3.29
N ASP A 314 17.94 -3.48 -3.96
CA ASP A 314 18.63 -2.28 -4.49
C ASP A 314 17.81 -0.98 -4.31
N ASP A 315 17.25 -0.78 -3.14
CA ASP A 315 16.54 0.45 -2.83
C ASP A 315 17.46 1.69 -2.89
N PRO A 316 17.21 2.66 -3.78
CA PRO A 316 18.09 3.82 -3.97
C PRO A 316 17.88 4.94 -2.94
N TYR A 317 16.96 4.76 -2.00
CA TYR A 317 16.62 5.78 -1.01
C TYR A 317 16.83 5.32 0.43
N ARG A 318 16.88 6.31 1.33
CA ARG A 318 16.76 6.16 2.78
C ARG A 318 15.54 6.94 3.23
N GLY A 319 14.62 6.28 3.91
CA GLY A 319 13.37 6.86 4.38
C GLY A 319 12.88 6.12 5.62
N ALA A 320 11.57 5.90 5.70
CA ALA A 320 10.98 5.09 6.76
C ALA A 320 11.61 3.69 6.78
N THR A 321 11.88 3.19 7.97
CA THR A 321 12.43 1.84 8.17
C THR A 321 11.43 0.96 8.91
N ILE A 322 11.42 -0.33 8.54
CA ILE A 322 10.56 -1.34 9.16
C ILE A 322 11.45 -2.34 9.90
N ASN A 323 11.71 -2.07 11.17
CA ASN A 323 12.62 -2.88 11.97
C ASN A 323 11.81 -3.83 12.88
N GLY A 324 11.80 -5.13 12.55
CA GLY A 324 10.98 -6.09 13.29
C GLY A 324 9.50 -5.69 13.33
N GLY A 325 8.99 -5.09 12.24
CA GLY A 325 7.62 -4.58 12.13
C GLY A 325 7.41 -3.16 12.65
N ALA A 326 8.28 -2.63 13.50
CA ALA A 326 8.15 -1.25 13.98
C ALA A 326 8.46 -0.26 12.86
N ILE A 327 7.55 0.70 12.64
CA ILE A 327 7.65 1.72 11.62
C ILE A 327 8.34 2.94 12.22
N ALA A 328 9.58 3.23 11.78
CA ALA A 328 10.28 4.45 12.14
C ALA A 328 10.16 5.47 11.00
N ILE A 329 9.44 6.55 11.26
CA ILE A 329 9.21 7.63 10.29
C ILE A 329 10.32 8.68 10.45
N PRO A 330 10.93 9.18 9.35
CA PRO A 330 11.95 10.23 9.44
C PRO A 330 11.44 11.51 10.10
N GLU A 331 12.29 12.13 10.93
CA GLU A 331 11.98 13.40 11.60
C GLU A 331 12.35 14.64 10.76
N GLY A 332 13.01 14.45 9.62
CA GLY A 332 13.41 15.51 8.72
C GLY A 332 12.22 16.20 8.03
N PRO A 333 12.42 17.44 7.51
CA PRO A 333 11.37 18.18 6.81
C PRO A 333 10.84 17.43 5.57
N GLY A 334 9.57 17.63 5.26
CA GLY A 334 8.89 16.96 4.16
C GLY A 334 8.67 15.48 4.44
N LEU A 335 8.98 14.60 3.48
CA LEU A 335 8.99 13.16 3.68
C LEU A 335 10.24 12.70 4.47
N GLY A 336 11.28 13.52 4.57
CA GLY A 336 12.53 13.17 5.23
C GLY A 336 13.35 12.11 4.47
N VAL A 337 13.06 11.91 3.19
CA VAL A 337 13.75 10.93 2.33
C VAL A 337 15.02 11.53 1.74
N THR A 338 16.09 10.73 1.68
CA THR A 338 17.36 11.09 1.03
C THR A 338 17.78 9.99 0.04
N ARG A 339 18.63 10.33 -0.93
CA ARG A 339 19.28 9.31 -1.79
C ARG A 339 20.38 8.60 -1.01
N ARG A 340 20.57 7.33 -1.38
CA ARG A 340 21.74 6.54 -0.92
C ARG A 340 22.98 6.92 -1.71
#